data_6040a189bbb5c638c863cda239634d66
#
_entry.id   6040a189bbb5c638c863cda239634d66
#
_cell.length_a   1.000
_cell.length_b   1.000
_cell.length_c   1.000
_cell.angle_alpha   90.00
_cell.angle_beta   90.00
_cell.angle_gamma   90.00
#
_symmetry.space_group_name_H-M   'P 1'
#
loop_
_entity.id
_entity.type
_entity.pdbx_description
1 polymer ?
#
loop_
_entity_poly.entity_id
_entity_poly.type
_entity_poly.pdbx_seq_one_letter_code
_entity_poly.pdbx_strand_id
1 'polypeptide(L)'
;MSEPIHFQSPVGTHDVLGAESAAWEGLLATFASYAHRYGFQLIISPMFEDVGVFHRGIGQESDVARKEMYVFEDRGGRTYALRPEGTASVVRAFVQHHPTTPFKAWYATPAFRYERPQAGRYRQHHQLGVEVLGSEDPAVDVEVIALAARFYRAIGLRRIRLLVNSMGHEGCRGPYVETLRAHLGAHQADLCDEHAAVWTKNPLRVLDCKKEPCVAVTNAGP
;
A
#
# COMPACT_ATOMS: atom_id res chain seq x y z
N MET A 1 10.90 2.59 48.21
CA MET A 1 9.99 1.80 47.33
C MET A 1 10.02 2.47 45.99
N SER A 2 10.52 1.81 44.94
CA SER A 2 10.48 2.35 43.59
C SER A 2 9.02 2.44 43.11
N GLU A 3 8.63 3.56 42.50
CA GLU A 3 7.31 3.67 41.86
C GLU A 3 7.09 2.51 40.86
N PRO A 4 5.88 1.95 40.79
CA PRO A 4 5.60 0.90 39.83
C PRO A 4 5.79 1.44 38.38
N ILE A 5 6.60 0.74 37.59
CA ILE A 5 6.80 1.08 36.19
C ILE A 5 5.53 0.69 35.42
N HIS A 6 4.83 1.69 34.88
CA HIS A 6 3.67 1.48 34.02
C HIS A 6 4.11 1.47 32.54
N PHE A 7 4.00 0.31 31.89
CA PHE A 7 4.20 0.19 30.45
C PHE A 7 2.87 0.50 29.72
N GLN A 8 2.97 1.14 28.57
CA GLN A 8 1.86 1.42 27.68
C GLN A 8 2.18 0.92 26.26
N SER A 9 1.16 0.72 25.44
CA SER A 9 1.38 0.39 24.02
C SER A 9 2.20 1.48 23.33
N PRO A 10 3.11 1.12 22.43
CA PRO A 10 3.94 2.10 21.71
C PRO A 10 3.10 3.14 20.96
N VAL A 11 3.65 4.34 20.80
CA VAL A 11 2.97 5.44 20.11
C VAL A 11 2.56 5.03 18.69
N GLY A 12 1.31 5.18 18.36
CA GLY A 12 0.74 4.80 17.05
C GLY A 12 0.38 3.31 16.95
N THR A 13 0.30 2.62 18.09
CA THR A 13 -0.26 1.26 18.19
C THR A 13 -1.37 1.25 19.23
N HIS A 14 -2.20 0.23 19.22
CA HIS A 14 -3.22 -0.01 20.24
C HIS A 14 -3.54 -1.49 20.34
N ASP A 15 -4.11 -1.88 21.46
CA ASP A 15 -4.61 -3.24 21.68
C ASP A 15 -6.07 -3.32 21.22
N VAL A 16 -6.44 -4.40 20.55
CA VAL A 16 -7.82 -4.69 20.13
C VAL A 16 -8.46 -5.60 21.16
N LEU A 17 -9.42 -5.09 21.93
CA LEU A 17 -10.03 -5.79 23.07
C LEU A 17 -11.56 -5.67 23.08
N GLY A 18 -12.22 -6.60 23.77
CA GLY A 18 -13.66 -6.55 24.06
C GLY A 18 -14.54 -6.48 22.80
N ALA A 19 -15.41 -5.49 22.71
CA ALA A 19 -16.33 -5.35 21.59
C ALA A 19 -15.62 -5.12 20.24
N GLU A 20 -14.48 -4.44 20.26
CA GLU A 20 -13.65 -4.25 19.08
C GLU A 20 -13.07 -5.57 18.58
N SER A 21 -12.65 -6.47 19.48
CA SER A 21 -12.17 -7.81 19.12
C SER A 21 -13.25 -8.62 18.39
N ALA A 22 -14.49 -8.60 18.86
CA ALA A 22 -15.60 -9.28 18.19
C ALA A 22 -15.88 -8.69 16.79
N ALA A 23 -15.77 -7.38 16.63
CA ALA A 23 -15.90 -6.73 15.32
C ALA A 23 -14.75 -7.15 14.37
N TRP A 24 -13.53 -7.26 14.87
CA TRP A 24 -12.38 -7.77 14.13
C TRP A 24 -12.58 -9.20 13.64
N GLU A 25 -13.00 -10.12 14.53
CA GLU A 25 -13.29 -11.50 14.15
C GLU A 25 -14.35 -11.58 13.06
N GLY A 26 -15.43 -10.82 13.19
CA GLY A 26 -16.48 -10.73 12.18
C GLY A 26 -16.00 -10.20 10.83
N LEU A 27 -15.14 -9.17 10.85
CA LEU A 27 -14.53 -8.60 9.66
C LEU A 27 -13.63 -9.62 8.92
N LEU A 28 -12.75 -10.28 9.66
CA LEU A 28 -11.83 -11.28 9.13
C LEU A 28 -12.58 -12.49 8.57
N ALA A 29 -13.57 -13.02 9.29
CA ALA A 29 -14.39 -14.12 8.84
C ALA A 29 -15.17 -13.79 7.55
N THR A 30 -15.73 -12.57 7.49
CA THR A 30 -16.43 -12.09 6.29
C THR A 30 -15.46 -11.99 5.11
N PHE A 31 -14.30 -11.37 5.28
CA PHE A 31 -13.31 -11.25 4.20
C PHE A 31 -12.84 -12.62 3.71
N ALA A 32 -12.47 -13.52 4.62
CA ALA A 32 -12.08 -14.89 4.29
C ALA A 32 -13.16 -15.64 3.48
N SER A 33 -14.43 -15.50 3.88
CA SER A 33 -15.55 -16.11 3.18
C SER A 33 -15.66 -15.61 1.73
N TYR A 34 -15.51 -14.30 1.50
CA TYR A 34 -15.51 -13.76 0.15
C TYR A 34 -14.27 -14.20 -0.63
N ALA A 35 -13.09 -14.13 -0.06
CA ALA A 35 -11.86 -14.57 -0.71
C ALA A 35 -11.96 -16.04 -1.17
N HIS A 36 -12.43 -16.93 -0.30
CA HIS A 36 -12.60 -18.34 -0.66
C HIS A 36 -13.62 -18.58 -1.79
N ARG A 37 -14.71 -17.82 -1.83
CA ARG A 37 -15.70 -17.92 -2.93
C ARG A 37 -15.13 -17.54 -4.29
N TYR A 38 -14.10 -16.68 -4.30
CA TYR A 38 -13.37 -16.28 -5.50
C TYR A 38 -12.12 -17.13 -5.76
N GLY A 39 -11.93 -18.23 -5.00
CA GLY A 39 -10.84 -19.17 -5.19
C GLY A 39 -9.49 -18.72 -4.64
N PHE A 40 -9.46 -17.68 -3.79
CA PHE A 40 -8.23 -17.24 -3.13
C PHE A 40 -7.90 -18.15 -1.95
N GLN A 41 -6.61 -18.43 -1.78
CA GLN A 41 -6.07 -19.19 -0.65
C GLN A 41 -5.35 -18.28 0.33
N LEU A 42 -5.44 -18.58 1.62
CA LEU A 42 -4.73 -17.81 2.65
C LEU A 42 -3.21 -17.95 2.49
N ILE A 43 -2.53 -16.82 2.50
CA ILE A 43 -1.08 -16.76 2.67
C ILE A 43 -0.73 -16.02 3.97
N ILE A 44 0.21 -16.59 4.73
CA ILE A 44 0.80 -15.96 5.91
C ILE A 44 2.28 -15.78 5.63
N SER A 45 2.69 -14.57 5.36
CA SER A 45 4.10 -14.22 5.14
C SER A 45 4.76 -13.72 6.43
N PRO A 46 6.09 -13.75 6.55
CA PRO A 46 6.82 -13.15 7.67
C PRO A 46 6.46 -11.67 7.86
N MET A 47 6.53 -11.18 9.10
CA MET A 47 6.31 -9.76 9.40
C MET A 47 7.47 -8.86 9.01
N PHE A 48 8.65 -9.42 8.81
CA PHE A 48 9.84 -8.72 8.34
C PHE A 48 10.49 -9.49 7.19
N GLU A 49 11.10 -8.77 6.30
CA GLU A 49 11.79 -9.28 5.10
C GLU A 49 13.14 -8.60 4.95
N ASP A 50 13.99 -9.12 4.09
CA ASP A 50 15.13 -8.36 3.60
C ASP A 50 14.66 -7.00 3.04
N VAL A 51 15.33 -5.92 3.41
CA VAL A 51 14.96 -4.57 3.01
C VAL A 51 14.85 -4.42 1.49
N GLY A 52 15.66 -5.18 0.73
CA GLY A 52 15.66 -5.20 -0.72
C GLY A 52 14.33 -5.67 -1.33
N VAL A 53 13.56 -6.51 -0.62
CA VAL A 53 12.21 -6.93 -1.07
C VAL A 53 11.29 -5.74 -1.23
N PHE A 54 11.29 -4.84 -0.23
CA PHE A 54 10.44 -3.65 -0.25
C PHE A 54 10.97 -2.58 -1.19
N HIS A 55 12.29 -2.34 -1.22
CA HIS A 55 12.89 -1.39 -2.18
C HIS A 55 12.57 -1.76 -3.63
N ARG A 56 12.54 -3.05 -3.95
CA ARG A 56 12.21 -3.54 -5.30
C ARG A 56 10.70 -3.48 -5.60
N GLY A 57 9.84 -3.77 -4.61
CA GLY A 57 8.39 -3.81 -4.77
C GLY A 57 7.75 -2.43 -4.79
N ILE A 58 8.12 -1.58 -3.82
CA ILE A 58 7.50 -0.26 -3.61
C ILE A 58 8.25 0.85 -4.39
N GLY A 59 9.51 0.60 -4.76
CA GLY A 59 10.42 1.58 -5.37
C GLY A 59 11.19 2.37 -4.32
N GLN A 60 12.50 2.50 -4.53
CA GLN A 60 13.42 3.16 -3.60
C GLN A 60 13.12 4.65 -3.38
N GLU A 61 12.51 5.30 -4.38
CA GLU A 61 12.17 6.74 -4.35
C GLU A 61 10.80 7.02 -3.74
N SER A 62 10.05 5.99 -3.33
CA SER A 62 8.77 6.20 -2.65
C SER A 62 8.98 6.76 -1.24
N ASP A 63 8.03 7.57 -0.74
CA ASP A 63 8.11 8.09 0.63
C ASP A 63 8.11 6.96 1.67
N VAL A 64 7.36 5.90 1.41
CA VAL A 64 7.32 4.71 2.26
C VAL A 64 8.72 4.11 2.40
N ALA A 65 9.43 3.89 1.29
CA ALA A 65 10.78 3.32 1.30
C ALA A 65 11.81 4.25 1.96
N ARG A 66 11.68 5.57 1.75
CA ARG A 66 12.66 6.55 2.21
C ARG A 66 12.51 6.99 3.66
N LYS A 67 11.28 7.04 4.19
CA LYS A 67 10.98 7.73 5.46
C LYS A 67 10.13 6.93 6.45
N GLU A 68 9.38 5.94 5.97
CA GLU A 68 8.32 5.33 6.78
C GLU A 68 8.60 3.88 7.17
N MET A 69 9.59 3.21 6.56
CA MET A 69 9.94 1.83 6.95
C MET A 69 10.67 1.78 8.29
N TYR A 70 10.31 0.79 9.11
CA TYR A 70 11.10 0.37 10.26
C TYR A 70 12.18 -0.59 9.80
N VAL A 71 13.41 -0.11 9.74
CA VAL A 71 14.58 -0.87 9.32
C VAL A 71 15.42 -1.21 10.54
N PHE A 72 15.94 -2.43 10.61
CA PHE A 72 16.79 -2.90 11.68
C PHE A 72 17.83 -3.91 11.16
N GLU A 73 18.91 -4.08 11.92
CA GLU A 73 19.94 -5.05 11.64
C GLU A 73 19.84 -6.21 12.64
N ASP A 74 19.97 -7.43 12.17
CA ASP A 74 20.05 -8.59 13.06
C ASP A 74 21.47 -8.79 13.61
N ARG A 75 21.62 -9.71 14.56
CA ARG A 75 22.93 -10.01 15.14
C ARG A 75 23.95 -10.58 14.13
N GLY A 76 23.51 -10.99 12.97
CA GLY A 76 24.35 -11.49 11.88
C GLY A 76 24.72 -10.41 10.85
N GLY A 77 24.38 -9.14 11.08
CA GLY A 77 24.68 -8.01 10.19
C GLY A 77 23.77 -7.95 8.96
N ARG A 78 22.60 -8.62 8.98
CA ARG A 78 21.64 -8.58 7.88
C ARG A 78 20.61 -7.49 8.12
N THR A 79 20.32 -6.70 7.09
CA THR A 79 19.37 -5.59 7.17
C THR A 79 17.97 -6.05 6.77
N TYR A 80 17.04 -5.93 7.69
CA TYR A 80 15.62 -6.25 7.53
C TYR A 80 14.75 -5.03 7.72
N ALA A 81 13.52 -5.11 7.24
CA ALA A 81 12.49 -4.13 7.56
C ALA A 81 11.19 -4.82 7.97
N LEU A 82 10.45 -4.20 8.91
CA LEU A 82 9.06 -4.57 9.12
C LEU A 82 8.27 -4.21 7.85
N ARG A 83 7.39 -5.11 7.40
CA ARG A 83 6.61 -4.90 6.18
C ARG A 83 5.73 -3.64 6.27
N PRO A 84 5.88 -2.69 5.35
CA PRO A 84 5.01 -1.52 5.27
C PRO A 84 3.70 -1.81 4.54
N GLU A 85 3.61 -2.97 3.88
CA GLU A 85 2.45 -3.47 3.11
C GLU A 85 2.58 -4.99 2.87
N GLY A 86 1.54 -5.64 2.35
CA GLY A 86 1.51 -7.10 2.16
C GLY A 86 1.99 -7.59 0.80
N THR A 87 1.81 -6.83 -0.27
CA THR A 87 2.01 -7.27 -1.66
C THR A 87 3.43 -7.75 -1.93
N ALA A 88 4.45 -6.98 -1.51
CA ALA A 88 5.85 -7.34 -1.76
C ALA A 88 6.24 -8.70 -1.15
N SER A 89 5.75 -9.00 0.06
CA SER A 89 5.96 -10.30 0.69
C SER A 89 5.27 -11.45 -0.06
N VAL A 90 4.07 -11.21 -0.60
CA VAL A 90 3.35 -12.21 -1.43
C VAL A 90 4.10 -12.46 -2.73
N VAL A 91 4.56 -11.40 -3.40
CA VAL A 91 5.36 -11.51 -4.64
C VAL A 91 6.67 -12.25 -4.37
N ARG A 92 7.39 -11.94 -3.27
CA ARG A 92 8.59 -12.68 -2.88
C ARG A 92 8.30 -14.16 -2.66
N ALA A 93 7.20 -14.49 -1.97
CA ALA A 93 6.80 -15.88 -1.74
C ALA A 93 6.46 -16.59 -3.06
N PHE A 94 5.75 -15.93 -3.97
CA PHE A 94 5.45 -16.45 -5.29
C PHE A 94 6.73 -16.77 -6.08
N VAL A 95 7.68 -15.83 -6.12
CA VAL A 95 8.97 -16.02 -6.81
C VAL A 95 9.80 -17.14 -6.16
N GLN A 96 9.75 -17.27 -4.84
CA GLN A 96 10.51 -18.30 -4.13
C GLN A 96 9.95 -19.70 -4.30
N HIS A 97 8.63 -19.86 -4.30
CA HIS A 97 7.97 -21.17 -4.24
C HIS A 97 7.41 -21.64 -5.58
N HIS A 98 7.38 -20.76 -6.59
CA HIS A 98 6.89 -21.07 -7.94
C HIS A 98 5.54 -21.81 -7.98
N PRO A 99 4.49 -21.32 -7.28
CA PRO A 99 3.20 -21.99 -7.29
C PRO A 99 2.56 -21.98 -8.69
N THR A 100 1.59 -22.86 -8.90
CA THR A 100 0.82 -22.91 -10.15
C THR A 100 0.09 -21.59 -10.39
N THR A 101 0.10 -21.11 -11.64
CA THR A 101 -0.60 -19.90 -12.07
C THR A 101 -1.95 -20.21 -12.72
N PRO A 102 -2.96 -19.34 -12.63
CA PRO A 102 -2.93 -18.10 -11.85
C PRO A 102 -2.88 -18.37 -10.34
N PHE A 103 -1.92 -17.76 -9.65
CA PHE A 103 -1.80 -17.85 -8.21
C PHE A 103 -2.72 -16.81 -7.56
N LYS A 104 -3.69 -17.26 -6.78
CA LYS A 104 -4.66 -16.41 -6.08
C LYS A 104 -4.44 -16.51 -4.58
N ALA A 105 -3.97 -15.44 -3.95
CA ALA A 105 -3.72 -15.40 -2.51
C ALA A 105 -4.48 -14.27 -1.83
N TRP A 106 -4.96 -14.49 -0.60
CA TRP A 106 -5.48 -13.46 0.26
C TRP A 106 -4.72 -13.44 1.59
N TYR A 107 -4.69 -12.30 2.22
CA TYR A 107 -4.06 -12.12 3.52
C TYR A 107 -4.83 -11.14 4.41
N ALA A 108 -4.66 -11.31 5.72
CA ALA A 108 -5.02 -10.36 6.75
C ALA A 108 -3.80 -10.15 7.61
N THR A 109 -3.18 -8.98 7.53
CA THR A 109 -1.83 -8.84 8.05
C THR A 109 -1.57 -7.47 8.67
N PRO A 110 -0.87 -7.39 9.82
CA PRO A 110 -0.35 -6.13 10.32
C PRO A 110 0.74 -5.60 9.38
N ALA A 111 0.73 -4.30 9.15
CA ALA A 111 1.73 -3.55 8.42
C ALA A 111 2.21 -2.36 9.26
N PHE A 112 3.42 -1.88 9.01
CA PHE A 112 4.11 -0.93 9.88
C PHE A 112 4.66 0.24 9.08
N ARG A 113 4.24 1.47 9.44
CA ARG A 113 4.75 2.69 8.82
C ARG A 113 5.03 3.75 9.87
N TYR A 114 6.21 4.34 9.82
CA TYR A 114 6.61 5.42 10.72
C TYR A 114 5.96 6.74 10.29
N GLU A 115 4.63 6.78 10.40
CA GLU A 115 3.85 7.99 10.12
C GLU A 115 3.60 8.79 11.40
N ARG A 116 3.22 10.08 11.23
CA ARG A 116 2.71 10.87 12.34
C ARG A 116 1.34 10.34 12.73
N PRO A 117 1.15 9.84 13.96
CA PRO A 117 -0.12 9.28 14.39
C PRO A 117 -1.22 10.35 14.38
N GLN A 118 -2.36 9.98 13.82
CA GLN A 118 -3.59 10.78 13.84
C GLN A 118 -4.80 9.85 13.73
N ALA A 119 -6.01 10.38 13.86
CA ALA A 119 -7.22 9.57 13.73
C ALA A 119 -7.25 8.81 12.39
N GLY A 120 -7.32 7.48 12.45
CA GLY A 120 -7.30 6.59 11.28
C GLY A 120 -5.92 6.35 10.65
N ARG A 121 -4.83 6.90 11.23
CA ARG A 121 -3.44 6.61 10.81
C ARG A 121 -2.63 6.14 12.00
N TYR A 122 -2.31 4.87 11.97
CA TYR A 122 -1.52 4.20 12.99
C TYR A 122 -0.16 3.79 12.42
N ARG A 123 0.84 3.64 13.29
CA ARG A 123 2.16 3.10 12.94
C ARG A 123 2.12 1.60 12.71
N GLN A 124 1.20 0.91 13.40
CA GLN A 124 0.78 -0.44 13.07
C GLN A 124 -0.66 -0.39 12.59
N HIS A 125 -0.91 -0.78 11.37
CA HIS A 125 -2.24 -0.89 10.79
C HIS A 125 -2.44 -2.30 10.21
N HIS A 126 -3.67 -2.67 9.91
CA HIS A 126 -3.96 -3.96 9.30
C HIS A 126 -4.39 -3.80 7.84
N GLN A 127 -3.91 -4.69 7.01
CA GLN A 127 -4.32 -4.78 5.62
C GLN A 127 -5.05 -6.10 5.38
N LEU A 128 -6.22 -6.00 4.74
CA LEU A 128 -6.89 -7.11 4.09
C LEU A 128 -6.59 -6.99 2.59
N GLY A 129 -5.96 -7.97 2.01
CA GLY A 129 -5.54 -7.93 0.62
C GLY A 129 -5.78 -9.22 -0.12
N VAL A 130 -5.90 -9.09 -1.44
CA VAL A 130 -5.90 -10.19 -2.40
C VAL A 130 -4.89 -9.90 -3.49
N GLU A 131 -4.18 -10.93 -3.93
CA GLU A 131 -3.20 -10.84 -5.02
C GLU A 131 -3.50 -11.93 -6.05
N VAL A 132 -3.43 -11.57 -7.33
CA VAL A 132 -3.47 -12.53 -8.43
C VAL A 132 -2.20 -12.37 -9.25
N LEU A 133 -1.43 -13.45 -9.37
CA LEU A 133 -0.15 -13.44 -10.08
C LEU A 133 -0.15 -14.48 -11.20
N GLY A 134 0.45 -14.11 -12.35
CA GLY A 134 0.60 -15.00 -13.48
C GLY A 134 -0.62 -15.10 -14.40
N SER A 135 -1.41 -14.03 -14.50
CA SER A 135 -2.48 -13.86 -15.50
C SER A 135 -2.44 -12.44 -16.05
N GLU A 136 -2.63 -12.30 -17.35
CA GLU A 136 -2.77 -11.01 -18.05
C GLU A 136 -4.23 -10.76 -18.49
N ASP A 137 -5.16 -11.65 -18.11
CA ASP A 137 -6.56 -11.53 -18.48
C ASP A 137 -7.22 -10.38 -17.69
N PRO A 138 -7.77 -9.35 -18.35
CA PRO A 138 -8.43 -8.23 -17.67
C PRO A 138 -9.67 -8.64 -16.86
N ALA A 139 -10.23 -9.83 -17.10
CA ALA A 139 -11.29 -10.38 -16.27
C ALA A 139 -10.85 -10.59 -14.82
N VAL A 140 -9.56 -10.79 -14.58
CA VAL A 140 -8.97 -10.88 -13.23
C VAL A 140 -9.11 -9.58 -12.45
N ASP A 141 -8.87 -8.43 -13.11
CA ASP A 141 -9.04 -7.11 -12.48
C ASP A 141 -10.52 -6.90 -12.09
N VAL A 142 -11.44 -7.27 -12.99
CA VAL A 142 -12.89 -7.22 -12.72
C VAL A 142 -13.28 -8.11 -11.54
N GLU A 143 -12.69 -9.29 -11.43
CA GLU A 143 -12.93 -10.23 -10.33
C GLU A 143 -12.51 -9.64 -8.99
N VAL A 144 -11.30 -9.05 -8.91
CA VAL A 144 -10.78 -8.39 -7.69
C VAL A 144 -11.66 -7.19 -7.30
N ILE A 145 -12.03 -6.36 -8.27
CA ILE A 145 -12.94 -5.23 -8.04
C ILE A 145 -14.30 -5.71 -7.52
N ALA A 146 -14.86 -6.76 -8.13
CA ALA A 146 -16.14 -7.34 -7.73
C ALA A 146 -16.09 -7.94 -6.31
N LEU A 147 -14.99 -8.61 -5.96
CA LEU A 147 -14.76 -9.12 -4.60
C LEU A 147 -14.78 -7.96 -3.60
N ALA A 148 -14.00 -6.92 -3.83
CA ALA A 148 -13.92 -5.77 -2.94
C ALA A 148 -15.29 -5.07 -2.80
N ALA A 149 -16.00 -4.84 -3.90
CA ALA A 149 -17.32 -4.20 -3.89
C ALA A 149 -18.35 -5.03 -3.11
N ARG A 150 -18.34 -6.36 -3.25
CA ARG A 150 -19.24 -7.26 -2.52
C ARG A 150 -18.89 -7.33 -1.04
N PHE A 151 -17.61 -7.42 -0.71
CA PHE A 151 -17.13 -7.40 0.67
C PHE A 151 -17.58 -6.11 1.38
N TYR A 152 -17.33 -4.94 0.80
CA TYR A 152 -17.75 -3.67 1.41
C TYR A 152 -19.26 -3.59 1.63
N ARG A 153 -20.07 -4.09 0.70
CA ARG A 153 -21.53 -4.18 0.89
C ARG A 153 -21.92 -5.11 2.04
N ALA A 154 -21.22 -6.25 2.16
CA ALA A 154 -21.47 -7.24 3.21
C ALA A 154 -21.19 -6.70 4.62
N ILE A 155 -20.18 -5.85 4.78
CA ILE A 155 -19.89 -5.17 6.06
C ILE A 155 -20.72 -3.88 6.25
N GLY A 156 -21.75 -3.65 5.43
CA GLY A 156 -22.72 -2.59 5.62
C GLY A 156 -22.36 -1.23 4.99
N LEU A 157 -21.26 -1.11 4.23
CA LEU A 157 -20.90 0.12 3.52
C LEU A 157 -21.79 0.28 2.29
N ARG A 158 -22.68 1.28 2.30
CA ARG A 158 -23.66 1.52 1.24
C ARG A 158 -23.32 2.68 0.30
N ARG A 159 -22.54 3.64 0.78
CA ARG A 159 -22.15 4.85 0.03
C ARG A 159 -20.74 4.67 -0.54
N ILE A 160 -20.59 3.75 -1.47
CA ILE A 160 -19.31 3.45 -2.12
C ILE A 160 -19.39 3.91 -3.57
N ARG A 161 -18.36 4.62 -4.02
CA ARG A 161 -18.16 4.98 -5.41
C ARG A 161 -16.91 4.28 -5.92
N LEU A 162 -17.04 3.49 -6.98
CA LEU A 162 -15.91 2.92 -7.70
C LEU A 162 -15.38 3.96 -8.69
N LEU A 163 -14.09 4.26 -8.57
CA LEU A 163 -13.35 5.04 -9.57
C LEU A 163 -12.31 4.12 -10.17
N VAL A 164 -12.32 3.98 -11.48
CA VAL A 164 -11.37 3.16 -12.22
C VAL A 164 -10.42 4.08 -12.96
N ASN A 165 -9.12 3.85 -12.83
CA ASN A 165 -8.08 4.55 -13.53
C ASN A 165 -7.09 3.55 -14.12
N SER A 166 -6.31 3.97 -15.10
CA SER A 166 -5.25 3.18 -15.70
C SER A 166 -3.93 3.96 -15.65
N MET A 167 -2.85 3.26 -15.32
CA MET A 167 -1.49 3.81 -15.43
C MET A 167 -0.96 3.79 -16.87
N GLY A 168 -1.80 3.35 -17.83
CA GLY A 168 -1.41 3.16 -19.21
C GLY A 168 -0.44 1.98 -19.42
N HIS A 169 0.02 1.81 -20.63
CA HIS A 169 1.03 0.83 -21.01
C HIS A 169 2.32 1.54 -21.48
N GLU A 170 3.39 0.80 -21.74
CA GLU A 170 4.70 1.36 -22.09
C GLU A 170 4.63 2.36 -23.25
N GLY A 171 3.81 2.07 -24.28
CA GLY A 171 3.67 2.93 -25.46
C GLY A 171 2.97 4.27 -25.20
N CYS A 172 2.16 4.41 -24.15
CA CYS A 172 1.49 5.67 -23.82
C CYS A 172 2.06 6.37 -22.58
N ARG A 173 2.56 5.60 -21.60
CA ARG A 173 3.08 6.15 -20.35
C ARG A 173 4.34 7.00 -20.56
N GLY A 174 5.29 6.52 -21.38
CA GLY A 174 6.52 7.24 -21.68
C GLY A 174 6.25 8.63 -22.30
N PRO A 175 5.54 8.70 -23.43
CA PRO A 175 5.16 9.97 -24.06
C PRO A 175 4.39 10.92 -23.12
N TYR A 176 3.46 10.40 -22.31
CA TYR A 176 2.74 11.21 -21.33
C TYR A 176 3.68 11.82 -20.28
N VAL A 177 4.60 11.02 -19.73
CA VAL A 177 5.57 11.49 -18.73
C VAL A 177 6.46 12.58 -19.31
N GLU A 178 6.89 12.46 -20.56
CA GLU A 178 7.70 13.50 -21.24
C GLU A 178 6.89 14.78 -21.47
N THR A 179 5.63 14.66 -21.89
CA THR A 179 4.74 15.82 -22.03
C THR A 179 4.52 16.52 -20.68
N LEU A 180 4.28 15.73 -19.63
CA LEU A 180 4.12 16.25 -18.26
C LEU A 180 5.42 16.92 -17.78
N ARG A 181 6.59 16.36 -18.06
CA ARG A 181 7.88 16.98 -17.73
C ARG A 181 8.07 18.34 -18.40
N ALA A 182 7.74 18.42 -19.69
CA ALA A 182 7.84 19.67 -20.42
C ALA A 182 6.91 20.74 -19.81
N HIS A 183 5.67 20.36 -19.48
CA HIS A 183 4.71 21.25 -18.83
C HIS A 183 5.19 21.72 -17.44
N LEU A 184 5.60 20.79 -16.58
CA LEU A 184 6.11 21.13 -15.24
C LEU A 184 7.37 21.97 -15.29
N GLY A 185 8.25 21.72 -16.27
CA GLY A 185 9.45 22.52 -16.49
C GLY A 185 9.16 23.97 -16.85
N ALA A 186 8.14 24.21 -17.68
CA ALA A 186 7.69 25.56 -18.02
C ALA A 186 7.07 26.32 -16.84
N HIS A 187 6.58 25.60 -15.82
CA HIS A 187 5.89 26.14 -14.64
C HIS A 187 6.64 25.83 -13.34
N GLN A 188 7.94 25.55 -13.39
CA GLN A 188 8.74 25.17 -12.21
C GLN A 188 8.64 26.19 -11.07
N ALA A 189 8.62 27.49 -11.40
CA ALA A 189 8.54 28.56 -10.42
C ALA A 189 7.18 28.63 -9.69
N ASP A 190 6.16 28.04 -10.28
CA ASP A 190 4.79 28.03 -9.76
C ASP A 190 4.51 26.78 -8.89
N LEU A 191 5.46 25.83 -8.81
CA LEU A 191 5.33 24.66 -7.97
C LEU A 191 5.66 24.98 -6.50
N CYS A 192 5.07 24.21 -5.57
CA CYS A 192 5.48 24.32 -4.17
C CYS A 192 6.93 23.82 -3.98
N ASP A 193 7.62 24.30 -2.96
CA ASP A 193 9.05 24.01 -2.69
C ASP A 193 9.38 22.51 -2.72
N GLU A 194 8.50 21.67 -2.15
CA GLU A 194 8.68 20.23 -2.12
C GLU A 194 8.71 19.63 -3.53
N HIS A 195 7.79 20.06 -4.40
CA HIS A 195 7.66 19.51 -5.75
C HIS A 195 8.59 20.17 -6.76
N ALA A 196 8.95 21.43 -6.56
CA ALA A 196 10.00 22.10 -7.33
C ALA A 196 11.36 21.39 -7.24
N ALA A 197 11.62 20.71 -6.11
CA ALA A 197 12.87 19.97 -5.91
C ALA A 197 12.87 18.55 -6.51
N VAL A 198 11.70 17.97 -6.81
CA VAL A 198 11.59 16.52 -7.16
C VAL A 198 10.91 16.23 -8.50
N TRP A 199 10.28 17.19 -9.15
CA TRP A 199 9.51 16.97 -10.39
C TRP A 199 10.33 16.35 -11.53
N THR A 200 11.62 16.66 -11.61
CA THR A 200 12.52 16.08 -12.62
C THR A 200 12.73 14.59 -12.45
N LYS A 201 12.76 14.10 -11.20
CA LYS A 201 12.94 12.69 -10.88
C LYS A 201 11.64 11.91 -10.97
N ASN A 202 10.56 12.47 -10.44
CA ASN A 202 9.23 11.85 -10.41
C ASN A 202 8.12 12.86 -10.71
N PRO A 203 7.88 13.16 -12.00
CA PRO A 203 6.87 14.15 -12.39
C PRO A 203 5.44 13.75 -12.01
N LEU A 204 5.11 12.45 -12.03
CA LEU A 204 3.78 11.95 -11.68
C LEU A 204 3.39 12.27 -10.22
N ARG A 205 4.38 12.40 -9.32
CA ARG A 205 4.12 12.76 -7.93
C ARG A 205 3.51 14.16 -7.78
N VAL A 206 3.78 15.07 -8.71
CA VAL A 206 3.22 16.42 -8.67
C VAL A 206 1.70 16.40 -8.82
N LEU A 207 1.16 15.41 -9.56
CA LEU A 207 -0.29 15.22 -9.76
C LEU A 207 -1.02 14.88 -8.45
N ASP A 208 -0.34 14.31 -7.46
CA ASP A 208 -0.91 13.96 -6.15
C ASP A 208 -0.90 15.12 -5.15
N CYS A 209 -0.26 16.25 -5.51
CA CYS A 209 -0.14 17.41 -4.62
C CYS A 209 -1.49 18.05 -4.35
N LYS A 210 -1.73 18.39 -3.08
CA LYS A 210 -2.96 19.08 -2.64
C LYS A 210 -2.75 20.58 -2.39
N LYS A 211 -1.51 21.08 -2.56
CA LYS A 211 -1.20 22.51 -2.38
C LYS A 211 -1.67 23.28 -3.61
N GLU A 212 -2.34 24.40 -3.37
CA GLU A 212 -2.98 25.21 -4.41
C GLU A 212 -2.06 25.53 -5.61
N PRO A 213 -0.77 25.94 -5.44
CA PRO A 213 0.11 26.21 -6.56
C PRO A 213 0.27 25.01 -7.51
N CYS A 214 0.54 23.81 -6.96
CA CYS A 214 0.70 22.61 -7.76
C CYS A 214 -0.62 22.19 -8.42
N VAL A 215 -1.75 22.29 -7.71
CA VAL A 215 -3.08 21.97 -8.27
C VAL A 215 -3.42 22.90 -9.45
N ALA A 216 -3.09 24.19 -9.38
CA ALA A 216 -3.28 25.12 -10.48
C ALA A 216 -2.46 24.70 -11.72
N VAL A 217 -1.18 24.37 -11.53
CA VAL A 217 -0.29 23.91 -12.60
C VAL A 217 -0.79 22.60 -13.21
N THR A 218 -1.14 21.62 -12.39
CA THR A 218 -1.56 20.31 -12.89
C THR A 218 -2.92 20.33 -13.58
N ASN A 219 -3.84 21.18 -13.16
CA ASN A 219 -5.14 21.36 -13.81
C ASN A 219 -5.04 22.04 -15.19
N ALA A 220 -3.98 22.81 -15.45
CA ALA A 220 -3.69 23.41 -16.73
C ALA A 220 -2.84 22.52 -17.66
N GLY A 221 -2.46 21.34 -17.17
CA GLY A 221 -1.59 20.41 -17.86
C GLY A 221 -2.28 19.45 -18.82
N PRO A 222 -1.48 18.58 -19.48
CA PRO A 222 -1.94 17.59 -20.42
C PRO A 222 -2.74 16.47 -19.75
#